data_74a56db7b5a5a3c0a44c55562b033467
#
_entry.id   74a56db7b5a5a3c0a44c55562b033467
#
_cell.length_a   1.000
_cell.length_b   1.000
_cell.length_c   1.000
_cell.angle_alpha   90.00
_cell.angle_beta   90.00
_cell.angle_gamma   90.00
#
_symmetry.space_group_name_H-M   'P 1'
#
loop_
_entity.id
_entity.type
_entity.pdbx_description
1 polymer ?
#
loop_
_entity_poly.entity_id
_entity_poly.type
_entity_poly.pdbx_seq_one_letter_code
_entity_poly.pdbx_strand_id
1 'polypeptide(L)'
;MTNNPFSVQKLDIYGSYGEFSIGNGEDVIRVEYLLTKIKPGQSGSWDNQLASQMAPWREVFNIDELSFEELIQRDLDDSRVAHDLIPYLLGESGHQAKFFPPILAVLAPKKPSSASGISPYYPAIVIEPNRKIFGEQFEFEKMVFDGHVSPLGRIKYNSQQTAMVIVDGQHRAMAILALHRQLNRNLWGSDPFASYYSHVHVEPKDVEHIELPVCIMYFPEVTESNDKFKARGIDLIKICREIFTVVNKQAKEVSKSRELLLDDDDFAAQM
;
A
#
# COMPACT_ATOMS: atom_id res chain seq x y z
N MET A 1 14.49 17.38 27.96
CA MET A 1 14.63 17.04 26.53
C MET A 1 13.70 17.98 25.78
N THR A 2 14.22 18.97 25.13
CA THR A 2 13.46 19.95 24.33
C THR A 2 12.96 19.25 23.09
N ASN A 3 11.65 18.98 23.00
CA ASN A 3 11.01 18.54 21.77
C ASN A 3 11.27 19.62 20.69
N ASN A 4 12.12 19.30 19.73
CA ASN A 4 12.30 20.13 18.55
C ASN A 4 10.99 20.06 17.75
N PRO A 5 10.21 21.14 17.60
CA PRO A 5 8.93 21.12 16.87
C PRO A 5 9.11 20.84 15.37
N PHE A 6 10.34 20.79 14.88
CA PHE A 6 10.71 20.43 13.51
C PHE A 6 11.26 19.01 13.38
N SER A 7 11.17 18.16 14.41
CA SER A 7 11.54 16.76 14.27
C SER A 7 10.55 16.05 13.36
N VAL A 8 11.00 15.67 12.17
CA VAL A 8 10.24 14.86 11.23
C VAL A 8 9.89 13.55 11.91
N GLN A 9 8.60 13.29 12.10
CA GLN A 9 8.14 12.04 12.69
C GLN A 9 8.35 10.94 11.65
N LYS A 10 9.34 10.10 11.86
CA LYS A 10 9.56 8.89 11.06
C LYS A 10 8.76 7.75 11.66
N LEU A 11 8.05 7.01 10.82
CA LEU A 11 7.29 5.83 11.21
C LEU A 11 8.15 4.58 11.04
N ASP A 12 8.24 3.76 12.08
CA ASP A 12 8.90 2.45 12.02
C ASP A 12 7.87 1.37 11.63
N ILE A 13 8.15 0.63 10.57
CA ILE A 13 7.31 -0.45 10.06
C ILE A 13 8.10 -1.75 10.15
N TYR A 14 7.55 -2.77 10.78
CA TYR A 14 8.16 -4.08 10.99
C TYR A 14 7.44 -5.15 10.19
N GLY A 15 8.16 -6.15 9.70
CA GLY A 15 7.57 -7.26 8.97
C GLY A 15 8.58 -8.30 8.51
N SER A 16 8.10 -9.29 7.77
CA SER A 16 8.95 -10.28 7.12
C SER A 16 9.56 -9.69 5.85
N TYR A 17 10.87 -9.79 5.74
CA TYR A 17 11.63 -9.33 4.58
C TYR A 17 11.74 -10.41 3.52
N GLY A 18 11.68 -10.02 2.26
CA GLY A 18 11.99 -10.86 1.12
C GLY A 18 12.47 -10.03 -0.08
N GLU A 19 12.96 -10.73 -1.08
CA GLU A 19 13.39 -10.13 -2.33
C GLU A 19 13.06 -11.04 -3.51
N PHE A 20 12.81 -10.44 -4.67
CA PHE A 20 12.64 -11.10 -5.95
C PHE A 20 13.08 -10.17 -7.08
N SER A 21 13.05 -10.64 -8.30
CA SER A 21 13.37 -9.83 -9.47
C SER A 21 12.20 -9.80 -10.44
N ILE A 22 12.00 -8.66 -11.09
CA ILE A 22 11.05 -8.45 -12.17
C ILE A 22 11.77 -8.04 -13.43
N GLY A 23 11.12 -8.22 -14.59
CA GLY A 23 11.71 -7.95 -15.90
C GLY A 23 12.48 -9.14 -16.49
N ASN A 24 13.05 -8.95 -17.66
CA ASN A 24 13.76 -9.98 -18.42
C ASN A 24 15.08 -9.44 -18.99
N GLY A 25 16.08 -10.32 -19.08
CA GLY A 25 17.35 -10.02 -19.70
C GLY A 25 18.09 -8.89 -18.97
N GLU A 26 18.40 -7.81 -19.69
CA GLU A 26 19.12 -6.65 -19.14
C GLU A 26 18.22 -5.68 -18.35
N ASP A 27 16.90 -5.85 -18.40
CA ASP A 27 15.91 -5.03 -17.70
C ASP A 27 15.47 -5.66 -16.36
N VAL A 28 16.24 -6.59 -15.85
CA VAL A 28 16.00 -7.17 -14.53
C VAL A 28 16.17 -6.12 -13.44
N ILE A 29 15.12 -5.95 -12.63
CA ILE A 29 15.06 -5.03 -11.50
C ILE A 29 14.85 -5.83 -10.25
N ARG A 30 15.69 -5.61 -9.24
CA ARG A 30 15.50 -6.20 -7.92
C ARG A 30 14.40 -5.46 -7.17
N VAL A 31 13.49 -6.25 -6.61
CA VAL A 31 12.44 -5.80 -5.70
C VAL A 31 12.78 -6.29 -4.31
N GLU A 32 12.84 -5.39 -3.38
CA GLU A 32 12.91 -5.72 -1.95
C GLU A 32 11.57 -5.37 -1.33
N TYR A 33 11.05 -6.23 -0.45
CA TYR A 33 9.75 -6.02 0.15
C TYR A 33 9.70 -6.36 1.63
N LEU A 34 8.74 -5.75 2.31
CA LEU A 34 8.37 -6.05 3.69
C LEU A 34 6.91 -6.48 3.72
N LEU A 35 6.64 -7.72 4.12
CA LEU A 35 5.29 -8.20 4.37
C LEU A 35 4.90 -7.88 5.80
N THR A 36 3.89 -7.05 5.96
CA THR A 36 3.40 -6.54 7.23
C THR A 36 1.88 -6.55 7.28
N LYS A 37 1.30 -5.85 8.24
CA LYS A 37 -0.13 -5.73 8.45
C LYS A 37 -0.57 -4.29 8.68
N ILE A 38 -1.85 -4.04 8.46
CA ILE A 38 -2.50 -2.75 8.65
C ILE A 38 -3.81 -2.95 9.42
N LYS A 39 -4.12 -2.02 10.33
CA LYS A 39 -5.36 -1.99 11.10
C LYS A 39 -6.01 -0.62 11.02
N PRO A 40 -7.34 -0.53 10.88
CA PRO A 40 -8.03 0.70 11.21
C PRO A 40 -8.02 0.85 12.74
N GLY A 41 -7.90 2.08 13.24
CA GLY A 41 -7.93 2.27 14.70
C GLY A 41 -7.59 3.69 15.11
N GLN A 42 -7.71 3.95 16.40
CA GLN A 42 -7.24 5.21 16.97
C GLN A 42 -5.71 5.25 16.94
N SER A 43 -5.16 6.42 16.67
CA SER A 43 -3.70 6.62 16.62
C SER A 43 -3.03 6.19 17.90
N GLY A 44 -2.00 5.37 17.82
CA GLY A 44 -1.28 4.87 19.00
C GLY A 44 -0.22 3.82 18.68
N SER A 45 -0.57 2.81 17.87
CA SER A 45 0.38 1.81 17.40
C SER A 45 0.85 2.10 15.97
N TRP A 46 1.97 1.55 15.58
CA TRP A 46 2.56 1.76 14.24
C TRP A 46 1.65 1.24 13.11
N ASP A 47 0.95 0.13 13.31
CA ASP A 47 0.04 -0.48 12.35
C ASP A 47 -1.22 0.38 12.10
N ASN A 48 -1.73 1.06 13.13
CA ASN A 48 -2.79 2.04 12.98
C ASN A 48 -2.31 3.31 12.28
N GLN A 49 -1.08 3.77 12.57
CA GLN A 49 -0.48 4.91 11.87
C GLN A 49 -0.25 4.60 10.40
N LEU A 50 0.08 3.35 10.05
CA LEU A 50 0.26 2.91 8.68
C LEU A 50 -1.03 3.10 7.86
N ALA A 51 -2.21 2.90 8.45
CA ALA A 51 -3.50 3.12 7.78
C ALA A 51 -3.64 4.54 7.24
N SER A 52 -3.19 5.54 7.99
CA SER A 52 -3.23 6.95 7.58
C SER A 52 -2.24 7.30 6.45
N GLN A 53 -1.26 6.44 6.19
CA GLN A 53 -0.21 6.65 5.18
C GLN A 53 -0.51 5.94 3.86
N MET A 54 -1.55 5.11 3.81
CA MET A 54 -1.99 4.45 2.58
C MET A 54 -2.66 5.47 1.67
N ALA A 55 -2.01 5.80 0.55
CA ALA A 55 -2.49 6.80 -0.37
C ALA A 55 -3.03 6.14 -1.65
N PRO A 56 -4.33 6.27 -1.96
CA PRO A 56 -4.86 5.97 -3.28
C PRO A 56 -4.14 6.81 -4.35
N TRP A 57 -4.06 6.31 -5.57
CA TRP A 57 -3.40 7.03 -6.66
C TRP A 57 -3.91 8.45 -6.84
N ARG A 58 -5.22 8.66 -6.70
CA ARG A 58 -5.87 9.98 -6.83
C ARG A 58 -5.37 11.02 -5.82
N GLU A 59 -4.81 10.59 -4.70
CA GLU A 59 -4.23 11.48 -3.67
C GLU A 59 -2.74 11.76 -3.91
N VAL A 60 -2.06 10.93 -4.70
CA VAL A 60 -0.60 11.02 -4.93
C VAL A 60 -0.28 11.69 -6.26
N PHE A 61 -1.10 11.45 -7.28
CA PHE A 61 -0.87 11.96 -8.62
C PHE A 61 -1.92 13.01 -9.00
N ASN A 62 -1.48 14.01 -9.75
CA ASN A 62 -2.40 14.92 -10.40
C ASN A 62 -3.14 14.17 -11.51
N ILE A 63 -4.46 14.18 -11.46
CA ILE A 63 -5.33 13.52 -12.43
C ILE A 63 -5.02 14.01 -13.86
N ASP A 64 -4.67 15.29 -14.01
CA ASP A 64 -4.34 15.90 -15.30
C ASP A 64 -3.02 15.38 -15.92
N GLU A 65 -2.17 14.73 -15.12
CA GLU A 65 -0.90 14.14 -15.57
C GLU A 65 -1.04 12.65 -15.97
N LEU A 66 -2.19 12.04 -15.72
CA LEU A 66 -2.46 10.64 -16.02
C LEU A 66 -3.10 10.51 -17.40
N SER A 67 -2.72 9.47 -18.14
CA SER A 67 -3.41 9.10 -19.37
C SER A 67 -4.83 8.59 -19.08
N PHE A 68 -5.72 8.69 -20.08
CA PHE A 68 -7.11 8.21 -19.94
C PHE A 68 -7.18 6.71 -19.55
N GLU A 69 -6.29 5.88 -20.08
CA GLU A 69 -6.20 4.46 -19.72
C GLU A 69 -5.77 4.26 -18.27
N GLU A 70 -4.89 5.12 -17.77
CA GLU A 70 -4.45 5.11 -16.37
C GLU A 70 -5.55 5.55 -15.42
N LEU A 71 -6.39 6.49 -15.83
CA LEU A 71 -7.55 6.94 -15.07
C LEU A 71 -8.61 5.83 -14.94
N ILE A 72 -8.97 5.17 -16.04
CA ILE A 72 -9.99 4.10 -16.04
C ILE A 72 -9.52 2.90 -15.21
N GLN A 73 -8.24 2.52 -15.32
CA GLN A 73 -7.72 1.37 -14.57
C GLN A 73 -7.60 1.61 -13.06
N ARG A 74 -7.70 2.88 -12.62
CA ARG A 74 -7.46 3.31 -11.25
C ARG A 74 -8.66 4.00 -10.63
N ASP A 75 -9.81 3.92 -11.30
CA ASP A 75 -11.05 4.43 -10.75
C ASP A 75 -11.40 3.65 -9.47
N LEU A 76 -11.47 4.39 -8.38
CA LEU A 76 -11.82 3.86 -7.07
C LEU A 76 -13.33 4.03 -6.88
N ASP A 77 -14.05 2.91 -6.90
CA ASP A 77 -15.47 2.89 -6.63
C ASP A 77 -15.74 3.05 -5.13
N ASP A 78 -15.87 4.31 -4.69
CA ASP A 78 -16.16 4.65 -3.30
C ASP A 78 -17.52 4.10 -2.84
N SER A 79 -18.50 4.00 -3.73
CA SER A 79 -19.80 3.39 -3.42
C SER A 79 -19.64 1.92 -3.04
N ARG A 80 -18.90 1.17 -3.84
CA ARG A 80 -18.58 -0.24 -3.54
C ARG A 80 -17.79 -0.39 -2.25
N VAL A 81 -16.83 0.50 -2.00
CA VAL A 81 -16.07 0.48 -0.74
C VAL A 81 -17.01 0.67 0.45
N ALA A 82 -17.89 1.68 0.37
CA ALA A 82 -18.75 2.06 1.47
C ALA A 82 -19.89 1.06 1.74
N HIS A 83 -20.49 0.48 0.68
CA HIS A 83 -21.69 -0.34 0.80
C HIS A 83 -21.42 -1.86 0.79
N ASP A 84 -20.28 -2.31 0.21
CA ASP A 84 -19.96 -3.73 0.14
C ASP A 84 -18.77 -4.11 1.02
N LEU A 85 -17.60 -3.43 0.83
CA LEU A 85 -16.37 -3.84 1.50
C LEU A 85 -16.33 -3.50 2.98
N ILE A 86 -16.80 -2.32 3.39
CA ILE A 86 -16.85 -1.97 4.80
C ILE A 86 -17.79 -2.87 5.58
N PRO A 87 -19.05 -3.11 5.16
CA PRO A 87 -19.92 -4.11 5.79
C PRO A 87 -19.33 -5.52 5.83
N TYR A 88 -18.64 -5.95 4.76
CA TYR A 88 -17.93 -7.22 4.76
C TYR A 88 -16.81 -7.27 5.80
N LEU A 89 -16.00 -6.21 5.95
CA LEU A 89 -14.97 -6.11 6.98
C LEU A 89 -15.55 -6.15 8.39
N LEU A 90 -16.67 -5.45 8.60
CA LEU A 90 -17.37 -5.40 9.90
C LEU A 90 -18.10 -6.71 10.23
N GLY A 91 -18.33 -7.59 9.25
CA GLY A 91 -19.04 -8.87 9.44
C GLY A 91 -20.54 -8.77 9.31
N GLU A 92 -21.02 -7.72 8.69
CA GLU A 92 -22.44 -7.46 8.45
C GLU A 92 -22.99 -8.17 7.21
N SER A 93 -22.12 -8.68 6.35
CA SER A 93 -22.47 -9.27 5.06
C SER A 93 -22.96 -10.74 5.11
N GLY A 94 -23.02 -11.35 6.30
CA GLY A 94 -23.46 -12.74 6.47
C GLY A 94 -22.44 -13.82 6.09
N HIS A 95 -21.33 -13.47 5.43
CA HIS A 95 -20.28 -14.43 5.08
C HIS A 95 -19.56 -14.95 6.31
N GLN A 96 -19.40 -16.29 6.41
CA GLN A 96 -18.71 -16.93 7.54
C GLN A 96 -17.20 -16.76 7.48
N ALA A 97 -16.61 -16.73 6.29
CA ALA A 97 -15.18 -16.58 6.08
C ALA A 97 -14.84 -15.20 5.51
N LYS A 98 -13.85 -14.54 6.11
CA LYS A 98 -13.30 -13.28 5.60
C LYS A 98 -11.87 -13.54 5.15
N PHE A 99 -11.61 -13.36 3.88
CA PHE A 99 -10.27 -13.52 3.33
C PHE A 99 -9.93 -12.35 2.40
N PHE A 100 -8.73 -11.80 2.59
CA PHE A 100 -8.19 -10.75 1.74
C PHE A 100 -6.77 -11.09 1.31
N PRO A 101 -6.47 -11.06 0.01
CA PRO A 101 -5.08 -11.09 -0.44
C PRO A 101 -4.35 -9.82 0.04
N PRO A 102 -3.01 -9.85 0.15
CA PRO A 102 -2.23 -8.68 0.55
C PRO A 102 -2.51 -7.46 -0.33
N ILE A 103 -2.57 -6.28 0.30
CA ILE A 103 -2.50 -5.00 -0.41
C ILE A 103 -1.07 -4.84 -0.90
N LEU A 104 -0.87 -4.51 -2.18
CA LEU A 104 0.45 -4.23 -2.72
C LEU A 104 0.69 -2.72 -2.74
N ALA A 105 1.71 -2.29 -2.03
CA ALA A 105 2.10 -0.89 -1.93
C ALA A 105 3.56 -0.69 -2.34
N VAL A 106 3.86 0.43 -2.98
CA VAL A 106 5.21 0.87 -3.30
C VAL A 106 5.58 2.08 -2.45
N LEU A 107 6.73 2.01 -1.82
CA LEU A 107 7.32 3.13 -1.09
C LEU A 107 7.95 4.08 -2.11
N ALA A 108 7.26 5.16 -2.45
CA ALA A 108 7.64 6.06 -3.55
C ALA A 108 8.02 7.45 -3.03
N PRO A 109 9.23 7.96 -3.37
CA PRO A 109 9.62 9.30 -2.99
C PRO A 109 8.72 10.36 -3.63
N LYS A 110 8.34 11.37 -2.86
CA LYS A 110 7.59 12.54 -3.34
C LYS A 110 8.53 13.48 -4.10
N LYS A 111 8.03 14.12 -5.15
CA LYS A 111 8.77 15.21 -5.79
C LYS A 111 8.96 16.37 -4.80
N PRO A 112 10.15 16.96 -4.71
CA PRO A 112 10.35 18.18 -3.94
C PRO A 112 9.47 19.32 -4.48
N SER A 113 8.93 20.13 -3.59
CA SER A 113 8.18 21.35 -3.92
C SER A 113 6.92 21.19 -4.79
N SER A 114 5.78 21.07 -4.15
CA SER A 114 4.42 21.34 -4.67
C SER A 114 3.94 20.61 -5.92
N ALA A 115 4.78 19.92 -6.67
CA ALA A 115 4.33 19.10 -7.76
C ALA A 115 3.81 17.76 -7.21
N SER A 116 2.61 17.38 -7.57
CA SER A 116 2.13 16.01 -7.45
C SER A 116 3.06 15.07 -8.21
N GLY A 117 3.20 13.85 -7.76
CA GLY A 117 3.99 12.82 -8.42
C GLY A 117 5.14 12.27 -7.59
N ILE A 118 5.84 11.32 -8.16
CA ILE A 118 6.95 10.60 -7.54
C ILE A 118 8.28 10.89 -8.24
N SER A 119 9.36 10.77 -7.48
CA SER A 119 10.74 10.91 -7.95
C SER A 119 11.50 9.59 -7.78
N PRO A 120 12.66 9.42 -8.43
CA PRO A 120 13.56 8.30 -8.13
C PRO A 120 14.02 8.31 -6.67
N TYR A 121 14.54 7.17 -6.21
CA TYR A 121 15.19 7.11 -4.91
C TYR A 121 16.53 7.85 -4.92
N TYR A 122 16.93 8.36 -3.78
CA TYR A 122 18.33 8.70 -3.56
C TYR A 122 19.19 7.43 -3.61
N PRO A 123 20.44 7.53 -4.05
CA PRO A 123 21.37 6.40 -3.98
C PRO A 123 21.46 5.85 -2.57
N ALA A 124 21.38 4.53 -2.46
CA ALA A 124 21.46 3.87 -1.17
C ALA A 124 22.88 3.98 -0.57
N ILE A 125 22.97 4.45 0.67
CA ILE A 125 24.20 4.40 1.47
C ILE A 125 24.09 3.15 2.35
N VAL A 126 24.99 2.20 2.15
CA VAL A 126 25.12 1.00 2.98
C VAL A 126 25.97 1.35 4.20
N ILE A 127 25.33 1.43 5.36
CA ILE A 127 26.02 1.72 6.62
C ILE A 127 26.62 0.44 7.21
N GLU A 128 25.82 -0.63 7.17
CA GLU A 128 26.18 -1.97 7.60
C GLU A 128 25.60 -2.97 6.60
N PRO A 129 26.09 -4.22 6.53
CA PRO A 129 25.59 -5.21 5.57
C PRO A 129 24.06 -5.45 5.63
N ASN A 130 23.45 -5.16 6.79
CA ASN A 130 22.03 -5.31 7.06
C ASN A 130 21.26 -4.00 7.02
N ARG A 131 21.91 -2.82 6.80
CA ARG A 131 21.25 -1.51 6.87
C ARG A 131 21.60 -0.62 5.67
N LYS A 132 20.56 -0.09 5.02
CA LYS A 132 20.61 0.83 3.88
C LYS A 132 19.84 2.10 4.19
N ILE A 133 20.39 3.26 3.81
CA ILE A 133 19.75 4.57 3.96
C ILE A 133 19.56 5.19 2.59
N PHE A 134 18.34 5.61 2.27
CA PHE A 134 17.98 6.32 1.05
C PHE A 134 17.75 7.81 1.36
N GLY A 135 18.82 8.51 1.69
CA GLY A 135 18.79 9.91 2.11
C GLY A 135 17.83 10.14 3.29
N GLU A 136 16.98 11.15 3.14
CA GLU A 136 15.92 11.45 4.13
C GLU A 136 14.61 10.73 3.83
N GLN A 137 14.51 9.98 2.71
CA GLN A 137 13.30 9.33 2.27
C GLN A 137 12.89 8.18 3.20
N PHE A 138 13.77 7.21 3.36
CA PHE A 138 13.58 6.07 4.28
C PHE A 138 14.89 5.34 4.56
N GLU A 139 14.85 4.49 5.56
CA GLU A 139 15.91 3.54 5.89
C GLU A 139 15.31 2.13 5.88
N PHE A 140 16.11 1.16 5.44
CA PHE A 140 15.78 -0.26 5.56
C PHE A 140 16.86 -0.97 6.36
N GLU A 141 16.43 -1.84 7.26
CA GLU A 141 17.32 -2.63 8.10
C GLU A 141 16.79 -4.06 8.25
N LYS A 142 17.65 -5.06 7.98
CA LYS A 142 17.38 -6.46 8.38
C LYS A 142 17.71 -6.62 9.85
N MET A 143 16.81 -7.21 10.61
CA MET A 143 17.04 -7.43 12.02
C MET A 143 18.09 -8.54 12.24
N VAL A 144 18.93 -8.36 13.23
CA VAL A 144 19.96 -9.32 13.59
C VAL A 144 19.68 -9.83 15.00
N PHE A 145 19.61 -11.14 15.17
CA PHE A 145 19.48 -11.82 16.47
C PHE A 145 20.65 -12.76 16.66
N ASP A 146 21.31 -12.68 17.79
CA ASP A 146 22.47 -13.52 18.15
C ASP A 146 23.54 -13.56 17.05
N GLY A 147 23.78 -12.42 16.37
CA GLY A 147 24.77 -12.31 15.29
C GLY A 147 24.30 -12.86 13.93
N HIS A 148 23.08 -13.37 13.81
CA HIS A 148 22.51 -13.90 12.58
C HIS A 148 21.45 -12.98 12.00
N VAL A 149 21.49 -12.76 10.68
CA VAL A 149 20.47 -11.99 9.96
C VAL A 149 19.16 -12.78 9.98
N SER A 150 18.12 -12.14 10.51
CA SER A 150 16.76 -12.67 10.60
C SER A 150 15.99 -12.45 9.28
N PRO A 151 14.93 -13.23 9.01
CA PRO A 151 13.99 -12.93 7.95
C PRO A 151 13.08 -11.70 8.25
N LEU A 152 13.29 -11.07 9.41
CA LEU A 152 12.55 -9.86 9.79
C LEU A 152 13.31 -8.60 9.38
N GLY A 153 12.57 -7.58 9.01
CA GLY A 153 13.11 -6.27 8.63
C GLY A 153 12.32 -5.12 9.23
N ARG A 154 12.94 -3.95 9.16
CA ARG A 154 12.35 -2.68 9.54
C ARG A 154 12.51 -1.67 8.41
N ILE A 155 11.45 -0.97 8.07
CA ILE A 155 11.49 0.26 7.27
C ILE A 155 11.25 1.43 8.21
N LYS A 156 12.17 2.38 8.23
CA LYS A 156 11.99 3.67 8.90
C LYS A 156 11.65 4.72 7.84
N TYR A 157 10.42 5.11 7.81
CA TYR A 157 9.78 5.82 6.71
C TYR A 157 9.50 7.28 7.09
N ASN A 158 9.83 8.20 6.17
CA ASN A 158 9.56 9.62 6.31
C ASN A 158 8.34 10.01 5.46
N SER A 159 7.19 10.21 6.07
CA SER A 159 5.93 10.52 5.38
C SER A 159 5.90 11.88 4.68
N GLN A 160 6.83 12.79 5.00
CA GLN A 160 6.94 14.07 4.30
C GLN A 160 7.70 13.93 2.96
N GLN A 161 8.66 13.00 2.90
CA GLN A 161 9.52 12.76 1.73
C GLN A 161 9.07 11.60 0.85
N THR A 162 8.19 10.75 1.38
CA THR A 162 7.82 9.49 0.72
C THR A 162 6.33 9.26 0.86
N ALA A 163 5.70 8.71 -0.16
CA ALA A 163 4.32 8.22 -0.15
C ALA A 163 4.29 6.70 -0.23
N MET A 164 3.29 6.10 0.37
CA MET A 164 3.01 4.68 0.21
C MET A 164 1.88 4.52 -0.82
N VAL A 165 2.28 4.26 -2.06
CA VAL A 165 1.39 4.22 -3.22
C VAL A 165 0.81 2.82 -3.37
N ILE A 166 -0.50 2.70 -3.34
CA ILE A 166 -1.19 1.41 -3.52
C ILE A 166 -1.17 1.01 -4.98
N VAL A 167 -0.54 -0.10 -5.31
CA VAL A 167 -0.48 -0.64 -6.69
C VAL A 167 -1.60 -1.63 -6.93
N ASP A 168 -1.91 -2.48 -5.95
CA ASP A 168 -3.08 -3.38 -6.00
C ASP A 168 -3.83 -3.38 -4.67
N GLY A 169 -5.14 -3.63 -4.73
CA GLY A 169 -6.01 -3.63 -3.56
C GLY A 169 -6.47 -2.24 -3.12
N GLN A 170 -6.62 -1.29 -4.04
CA GLN A 170 -7.04 0.09 -3.74
C GLN A 170 -8.35 0.17 -2.97
N HIS A 171 -9.36 -0.62 -3.34
CA HIS A 171 -10.64 -0.66 -2.62
C HIS A 171 -10.47 -1.17 -1.20
N ARG A 172 -9.63 -2.19 -0.99
CA ARG A 172 -9.31 -2.73 0.35
C ARG A 172 -8.57 -1.70 1.21
N ALA A 173 -7.57 -1.04 0.62
CA ALA A 173 -6.84 0.03 1.29
C ALA A 173 -7.76 1.19 1.66
N MET A 174 -8.66 1.59 0.74
CA MET A 174 -9.63 2.65 0.99
C MET A 174 -10.63 2.28 2.09
N ALA A 175 -11.08 1.03 2.16
CA ALA A 175 -11.96 0.57 3.24
C ALA A 175 -11.28 0.71 4.62
N ILE A 176 -10.01 0.29 4.75
CA ILE A 176 -9.22 0.48 5.98
C ILE A 176 -9.02 1.97 6.29
N LEU A 177 -8.67 2.78 5.28
CA LEU A 177 -8.46 4.21 5.45
C LEU A 177 -9.76 4.92 5.86
N ALA A 178 -10.89 4.55 5.28
CA ALA A 178 -12.19 5.10 5.63
C ALA A 178 -12.56 4.78 7.09
N LEU A 179 -12.44 3.52 7.51
CA LEU A 179 -12.64 3.13 8.91
C LEU A 179 -11.70 3.88 9.86
N HIS A 180 -10.42 4.02 9.49
CA HIS A 180 -9.46 4.78 10.27
C HIS A 180 -9.86 6.27 10.40
N ARG A 181 -10.30 6.90 9.30
CA ARG A 181 -10.76 8.30 9.27
C ARG A 181 -12.00 8.50 10.14
N GLN A 182 -12.95 7.57 10.12
CA GLN A 182 -14.14 7.62 10.96
C GLN A 182 -13.82 7.52 12.46
N LEU A 183 -12.94 6.59 12.85
CA LEU A 183 -12.51 6.42 14.24
C LEU A 183 -11.73 7.61 14.80
N ASN A 184 -11.03 8.36 13.95
CA ASN A 184 -10.21 9.50 14.33
C ASN A 184 -10.93 10.84 14.08
N ARG A 185 -12.20 10.95 14.45
CA ARG A 185 -13.02 12.18 14.38
C ARG A 185 -13.22 12.68 12.95
N ASN A 186 -13.48 11.76 12.04
CA ASN A 186 -13.88 12.11 10.69
C ASN A 186 -12.80 12.90 9.91
N LEU A 187 -11.59 12.37 9.86
CA LEU A 187 -10.42 13.00 9.20
C LEU A 187 -10.52 12.99 7.66
N TRP A 188 -11.62 13.46 7.12
CA TRP A 188 -11.83 13.55 5.68
C TRP A 188 -11.33 14.87 5.07
N GLY A 189 -11.24 15.93 5.89
CA GLY A 189 -10.85 17.26 5.42
C GLY A 189 -11.79 17.77 4.32
N SER A 190 -11.22 18.17 3.19
CA SER A 190 -11.94 18.61 1.99
C SER A 190 -12.09 17.51 0.93
N ASP A 191 -11.96 16.23 1.31
CA ASP A 191 -12.08 15.11 0.37
C ASP A 191 -13.49 15.09 -0.26
N PRO A 192 -13.62 15.25 -1.59
CA PRO A 192 -14.92 15.28 -2.27
C PRO A 192 -15.69 13.96 -2.17
N PHE A 193 -15.03 12.86 -1.86
CA PHE A 193 -15.63 11.55 -1.73
C PHE A 193 -16.10 11.22 -0.29
N ALA A 194 -15.87 12.12 0.66
CA ALA A 194 -16.28 11.94 2.06
C ALA A 194 -17.77 11.61 2.24
N SER A 195 -18.64 12.13 1.34
CA SER A 195 -20.08 11.91 1.37
C SER A 195 -20.48 10.43 1.24
N TYR A 196 -19.72 9.62 0.50
CA TYR A 196 -19.97 8.18 0.36
C TYR A 196 -19.88 7.44 1.70
N TYR A 197 -19.07 7.95 2.62
CA TYR A 197 -18.78 7.32 3.92
C TYR A 197 -19.55 7.92 5.10
N SER A 198 -20.43 8.88 4.83
CA SER A 198 -21.16 9.61 5.89
C SER A 198 -22.08 8.72 6.75
N HIS A 199 -22.55 7.60 6.20
CA HIS A 199 -23.39 6.62 6.89
C HIS A 199 -22.58 5.59 7.70
N VAL A 200 -21.27 5.52 7.52
CA VAL A 200 -20.40 4.56 8.21
C VAL A 200 -20.15 5.06 9.63
N HIS A 201 -20.73 4.38 10.61
CA HIS A 201 -20.54 4.69 12.02
C HIS A 201 -19.91 3.50 12.72
N VAL A 202 -18.70 3.68 13.25
CA VAL A 202 -17.92 2.62 13.88
C VAL A 202 -17.31 3.08 15.20
N GLU A 203 -17.25 2.17 16.14
CA GLU A 203 -16.55 2.33 17.41
C GLU A 203 -15.25 1.49 17.40
N PRO A 204 -14.26 1.79 18.26
CA PRO A 204 -13.01 1.02 18.30
C PRO A 204 -13.21 -0.50 18.42
N LYS A 205 -14.20 -0.94 19.20
CA LYS A 205 -14.53 -2.36 19.39
C LYS A 205 -14.96 -3.08 18.10
N ASP A 206 -15.58 -2.35 17.16
CA ASP A 206 -16.12 -2.93 15.93
C ASP A 206 -15.01 -3.31 14.94
N VAL A 207 -13.82 -2.71 15.10
CA VAL A 207 -12.68 -2.88 14.19
C VAL A 207 -11.49 -3.61 14.81
N GLU A 208 -11.54 -3.98 16.08
CA GLU A 208 -10.41 -4.64 16.78
C GLU A 208 -9.91 -5.90 16.09
N HIS A 209 -10.83 -6.63 15.46
CA HIS A 209 -10.54 -7.87 14.74
C HIS A 209 -10.10 -7.65 13.30
N ILE A 210 -10.15 -6.42 12.77
CA ILE A 210 -9.82 -6.13 11.38
C ILE A 210 -8.31 -5.94 11.24
N GLU A 211 -7.69 -6.83 10.49
CA GLU A 211 -6.26 -6.79 10.18
C GLU A 211 -6.05 -7.30 8.76
N LEU A 212 -5.47 -6.48 7.89
CA LEU A 212 -5.17 -6.86 6.51
C LEU A 212 -3.67 -6.97 6.27
N PRO A 213 -3.21 -7.97 5.51
CA PRO A 213 -1.83 -8.07 5.10
C PRO A 213 -1.48 -7.01 4.06
N VAL A 214 -0.27 -6.47 4.16
CA VAL A 214 0.29 -5.47 3.25
C VAL A 214 1.70 -5.89 2.85
N CYS A 215 1.98 -5.87 1.54
CA CYS A 215 3.31 -6.03 0.99
C CYS A 215 3.83 -4.66 0.54
N ILE A 216 4.82 -4.13 1.24
CA ILE A 216 5.46 -2.86 0.94
C ILE A 216 6.73 -3.13 0.15
N MET A 217 6.76 -2.67 -1.10
CA MET A 217 7.86 -2.88 -2.04
C MET A 217 8.67 -1.62 -2.26
N TYR A 218 9.95 -1.78 -2.53
CA TYR A 218 10.82 -0.74 -3.06
C TYR A 218 11.86 -1.33 -4.03
N PHE A 219 12.45 -0.49 -4.87
CA PHE A 219 13.31 -0.88 -5.98
C PHE A 219 14.67 -0.22 -5.81
N PRO A 220 15.61 -0.80 -5.04
CA PRO A 220 16.83 -0.15 -4.62
C PRO A 220 17.74 0.34 -5.75
N GLU A 221 17.54 -0.16 -6.97
CA GLU A 221 18.32 0.18 -8.15
C GLU A 221 17.73 1.35 -8.96
N VAL A 222 16.47 1.73 -8.70
CA VAL A 222 15.76 2.82 -9.40
C VAL A 222 16.08 4.15 -8.75
N THR A 223 17.33 4.57 -8.88
CA THR A 223 17.87 5.77 -8.22
C THR A 223 18.17 6.89 -9.20
N GLU A 224 18.32 8.10 -8.69
CA GLU A 224 18.72 9.27 -9.48
C GLU A 224 20.06 9.10 -10.19
N SER A 225 20.95 8.26 -9.68
CA SER A 225 22.30 8.04 -10.23
C SER A 225 22.37 6.84 -11.18
N ASN A 226 21.27 6.11 -11.42
CA ASN A 226 21.29 4.96 -12.34
C ASN A 226 21.01 5.39 -13.78
N ASP A 227 22.04 5.78 -14.50
CA ASP A 227 21.93 6.23 -15.89
C ASP A 227 21.46 5.11 -16.84
N LYS A 228 21.72 3.84 -16.54
CA LYS A 228 21.23 2.70 -17.32
C LYS A 228 19.70 2.68 -17.36
N PHE A 229 19.05 2.83 -16.22
CA PHE A 229 17.59 2.83 -16.16
C PHE A 229 16.98 4.11 -16.73
N LYS A 230 17.62 5.27 -16.52
CA LYS A 230 17.21 6.53 -17.15
C LYS A 230 17.25 6.45 -18.69
N ALA A 231 18.33 5.93 -19.26
CA ALA A 231 18.47 5.80 -20.71
C ALA A 231 17.42 4.88 -21.33
N ARG A 232 16.87 3.95 -20.56
CA ARG A 232 15.83 3.00 -20.98
C ARG A 232 14.41 3.46 -20.62
N GLY A 233 14.27 4.63 -20.03
CA GLY A 233 12.97 5.15 -19.57
C GLY A 233 12.33 4.27 -18.50
N ILE A 234 13.15 3.63 -17.65
CA ILE A 234 12.68 2.84 -16.50
C ILE A 234 12.61 3.77 -15.30
N ASP A 235 11.42 4.03 -14.84
CA ASP A 235 11.12 4.81 -13.63
C ASP A 235 10.10 4.11 -12.74
N LEU A 236 9.88 4.67 -11.56
CA LEU A 236 8.96 4.08 -10.58
C LEU A 236 7.50 4.05 -11.08
N ILE A 237 7.09 5.02 -11.88
CA ILE A 237 5.71 5.08 -12.42
C ILE A 237 5.50 3.92 -13.39
N LYS A 238 6.45 3.71 -14.31
CA LYS A 238 6.41 2.61 -15.26
C LYS A 238 6.40 1.26 -14.56
N ILE A 239 7.25 1.07 -13.55
CA ILE A 239 7.32 -0.17 -12.76
C ILE A 239 5.99 -0.42 -12.05
N CYS A 240 5.43 0.58 -11.36
CA CYS A 240 4.13 0.46 -10.71
C CYS A 240 3.02 0.07 -11.68
N ARG A 241 3.04 0.65 -12.89
CA ARG A 241 2.09 0.33 -13.97
C ARG A 241 2.23 -1.11 -14.46
N GLU A 242 3.46 -1.58 -14.64
CA GLU A 242 3.73 -2.95 -15.07
C GLU A 242 3.25 -3.96 -14.02
N ILE A 243 3.55 -3.73 -12.75
CA ILE A 243 3.06 -4.58 -11.65
C ILE A 243 1.54 -4.63 -11.63
N PHE A 244 0.87 -3.46 -11.68
CA PHE A 244 -0.58 -3.37 -11.72
C PHE A 244 -1.15 -4.16 -12.90
N THR A 245 -0.58 -4.00 -14.09
CA THR A 245 -1.03 -4.69 -15.30
C THR A 245 -0.88 -6.21 -15.18
N VAL A 246 0.26 -6.69 -14.66
CA VAL A 246 0.52 -8.12 -14.51
C VAL A 246 -0.45 -8.74 -13.49
N VAL A 247 -0.61 -8.11 -12.33
CA VAL A 247 -1.51 -8.62 -11.27
C VAL A 247 -2.95 -8.73 -11.77
N ASN A 248 -3.44 -7.69 -12.47
CA ASN A 248 -4.82 -7.69 -12.96
C ASN A 248 -5.06 -8.58 -14.20
N LYS A 249 -4.10 -8.66 -15.13
CA LYS A 249 -4.24 -9.52 -16.32
C LYS A 249 -4.11 -11.00 -16.03
N GLN A 250 -3.38 -11.39 -14.99
CA GLN A 250 -3.21 -12.79 -14.60
C GLN A 250 -4.33 -13.31 -13.70
N ALA A 251 -5.12 -12.42 -13.10
CA ALA A 251 -6.33 -12.81 -12.39
C ALA A 251 -7.35 -13.33 -13.41
N LYS A 252 -7.38 -14.66 -13.60
CA LYS A 252 -8.43 -15.30 -14.41
C LYS A 252 -9.75 -15.22 -13.64
N GLU A 253 -10.75 -14.62 -14.27
CA GLU A 253 -12.12 -14.73 -13.77
C GLU A 253 -12.53 -16.21 -13.69
N VAL A 254 -13.01 -16.60 -12.53
CA VAL A 254 -13.68 -17.90 -12.38
C VAL A 254 -14.96 -17.82 -13.22
N SER A 255 -15.18 -18.79 -14.11
CA SER A 255 -16.44 -18.79 -14.90
C SER A 255 -17.64 -18.86 -13.96
N LYS A 256 -18.73 -18.16 -14.30
CA LYS A 256 -19.98 -18.18 -13.51
C LYS A 256 -20.44 -19.59 -13.17
N SER A 257 -20.25 -20.55 -14.10
CA SER A 257 -20.57 -21.95 -13.85
C SER A 257 -19.74 -22.61 -12.76
N ARG A 258 -18.49 -22.16 -12.58
CA ARG A 258 -17.62 -22.64 -11.48
C ARG A 258 -17.91 -21.93 -10.17
N GLU A 259 -18.28 -20.66 -10.21
CA GLU A 259 -18.74 -19.92 -9.02
C GLU A 259 -19.99 -20.59 -8.45
N LEU A 260 -21.00 -20.90 -9.28
CA LEU A 260 -22.20 -21.60 -8.88
C LEU A 260 -21.95 -23.01 -8.30
N LEU A 261 -20.90 -23.71 -8.78
CA LEU A 261 -20.52 -25.03 -8.25
C LEU A 261 -19.74 -24.94 -6.91
N LEU A 262 -19.21 -23.77 -6.56
CA LEU A 262 -18.48 -23.52 -5.33
C LEU A 262 -19.33 -22.80 -4.28
N ASP A 263 -20.51 -22.36 -4.65
CA ASP A 263 -21.45 -21.68 -3.77
C ASP A 263 -22.36 -22.72 -3.10
N ASP A 264 -22.04 -23.09 -1.88
CA ASP A 264 -22.78 -24.07 -1.10
C ASP A 264 -24.20 -23.59 -0.74
N ASP A 265 -24.46 -22.28 -0.85
CA ASP A 265 -25.78 -21.68 -0.56
C ASP A 265 -26.66 -21.60 -1.80
N ASP A 266 -26.14 -21.89 -2.99
CA ASP A 266 -26.94 -21.88 -4.23
C ASP A 266 -27.71 -23.23 -4.42
N PHE A 267 -29.03 -23.16 -4.44
CA PHE A 267 -29.89 -24.31 -4.63
C PHE A 267 -29.61 -25.06 -5.95
N ALA A 268 -29.10 -24.35 -6.97
CA ALA A 268 -28.72 -24.94 -8.25
C ALA A 268 -27.41 -25.75 -8.16
N ALA A 269 -26.55 -25.50 -7.18
CA ALA A 269 -25.34 -26.27 -6.96
C ALA A 269 -25.59 -27.58 -6.17
N GLN A 270 -26.77 -27.71 -5.54
CA GLN A 270 -27.14 -28.88 -4.73
C GLN A 270 -27.96 -29.92 -5.53
N MET A 271 -28.35 -29.63 -6.75
CA MET A 271 -29.07 -30.54 -7.68
C MET A 271 -28.12 -31.12 -8.71
#